data_e540841bf7cb7441f720af91028d8fc8
#
_entry.id   e540841bf7cb7441f720af91028d8fc8
#
_cell.length_a   1.000
_cell.length_b   1.000
_cell.length_c   1.000
_cell.angle_alpha   90.00
_cell.angle_beta   90.00
_cell.angle_gamma   90.00
#
_symmetry.space_group_name_H-M   'P 1'
#
loop_
_entity.id
_entity.type
_entity.pdbx_description
1 polymer ?
#
loop_
_entity_poly.entity_id
_entity_poly.type
_entity_poly.pdbx_seq_one_letter_code
_entity_poly.pdbx_strand_id
1 'polypeptide(L)'
;MKLSGKVALHALLCAAMIGEVATKSQTAKAQGEPTPAPPNDVTAIDILLEPDATMLQHAQVVNDRLRKVFPKGFALDATHRPHISLVQRFVLTRNLDKVYAAVGKVFASSNVTGLKLEAFKYYYIPDKSLGLSGIVIKPTPELVKLELQVIDAVTPYAVKTGTSAAFVTTPEDPNVLPELITYVSDFVPKSSGDNYHPHVTTGLAPREYLDQMIAEPFQNFTFSPAGAAVYHLGDFGTAAKKLKQFDLKH
;
A
#
# COMPACT_ATOMS: atom_id res chain seq x y z
N MET A 1 -19.82 -37.97 0.75
CA MET A 1 -18.95 -37.60 -0.36
C MET A 1 -18.21 -36.34 0.07
N LYS A 2 -16.91 -36.48 0.44
CA LYS A 2 -16.07 -35.41 1.01
C LYS A 2 -15.37 -34.68 -0.14
N LEU A 3 -15.56 -33.38 -0.28
CA LEU A 3 -14.68 -32.53 -1.10
C LEU A 3 -13.91 -31.59 -0.15
N SER A 4 -12.63 -31.92 0.00
CA SER A 4 -11.64 -31.15 0.72
C SER A 4 -11.01 -30.16 -0.26
N GLY A 5 -11.27 -28.87 -0.10
CA GLY A 5 -10.59 -27.79 -0.82
C GLY A 5 -9.47 -27.22 0.05
N LYS A 6 -8.24 -27.67 -0.18
CA LYS A 6 -7.05 -27.08 0.45
C LYS A 6 -6.67 -25.80 -0.28
N VAL A 7 -6.79 -24.66 0.39
CA VAL A 7 -6.15 -23.41 -0.03
C VAL A 7 -4.72 -23.44 0.51
N ALA A 8 -3.75 -23.53 -0.40
CA ALA A 8 -2.33 -23.54 -0.06
C ALA A 8 -1.83 -22.11 0.19
N LEU A 9 -1.44 -21.88 1.42
CA LEU A 9 -0.71 -20.67 1.85
C LEU A 9 0.77 -20.87 1.48
N HIS A 10 1.28 -20.16 0.48
CA HIS A 10 2.70 -20.22 0.13
C HIS A 10 3.49 -19.22 0.98
N ALA A 11 4.11 -19.73 2.04
CA ALA A 11 5.22 -19.07 2.71
C ALA A 11 6.50 -19.40 1.93
N LEU A 12 7.13 -18.43 1.31
CA LEU A 12 8.38 -18.61 0.57
C LEU A 12 9.57 -18.42 1.48
N LEU A 13 10.14 -19.53 1.94
CA LEU A 13 11.46 -19.60 2.58
C LEU A 13 12.51 -19.72 1.47
N CYS A 14 13.40 -18.75 1.29
CA CYS A 14 14.56 -18.89 0.41
C CYS A 14 15.69 -19.59 1.15
N ALA A 15 15.98 -20.83 0.76
CA ALA A 15 17.20 -21.54 1.11
C ALA A 15 18.28 -21.26 0.04
N ALA A 16 19.48 -20.90 0.49
CA ALA A 16 20.65 -20.67 -0.34
C ALA A 16 21.21 -21.99 -0.86
N MET A 17 21.51 -22.05 -2.15
CA MET A 17 22.38 -23.06 -2.74
C MET A 17 23.63 -22.36 -3.29
N ILE A 18 24.77 -22.77 -2.76
CA ILE A 18 26.12 -22.40 -3.22
C ILE A 18 26.47 -23.33 -4.39
N GLY A 19 26.80 -22.76 -5.52
CA GLY A 19 27.34 -23.48 -6.67
C GLY A 19 28.48 -22.65 -7.27
N GLU A 20 29.73 -23.07 -7.01
CA GLU A 20 30.92 -22.56 -7.70
C GLU A 20 30.96 -23.05 -9.15
N VAL A 21 31.14 -22.13 -10.09
CA VAL A 21 31.73 -22.44 -11.41
C VAL A 21 32.66 -21.31 -11.81
N ALA A 22 33.89 -21.70 -12.19
CA ALA A 22 35.02 -20.85 -12.47
C ALA A 22 34.97 -20.12 -13.82
N THR A 23 35.43 -18.89 -13.77
CA THR A 23 36.21 -18.07 -14.71
C THR A 23 36.08 -18.21 -16.23
N LYS A 24 35.69 -17.10 -16.87
CA LYS A 24 36.45 -16.51 -18.00
C LYS A 24 36.34 -14.99 -17.95
N SER A 25 37.52 -14.37 -17.81
CA SER A 25 37.75 -12.93 -17.83
C SER A 25 37.39 -12.35 -19.21
N GLN A 26 36.43 -11.42 -19.26
CA GLN A 26 36.32 -10.44 -20.33
C GLN A 26 36.21 -9.06 -19.67
N THR A 27 37.22 -8.24 -19.89
CA THR A 27 37.25 -6.83 -19.51
C THR A 27 36.19 -6.06 -20.29
N ALA A 28 35.00 -5.94 -19.69
CA ALA A 28 34.00 -4.96 -20.08
C ALA A 28 34.23 -3.69 -19.24
N LYS A 29 34.36 -2.55 -19.93
CA LYS A 29 34.45 -1.22 -19.29
C LYS A 29 33.33 -1.07 -18.27
N ALA A 30 33.68 -0.88 -17.02
CA ALA A 30 32.75 -0.56 -15.94
C ALA A 30 32.07 0.77 -16.28
N GLN A 31 30.81 0.70 -16.73
CA GLN A 31 29.89 1.79 -16.57
C GLN A 31 29.59 1.85 -15.07
N GLY A 32 29.99 2.94 -14.44
CA GLY A 32 29.83 3.11 -13.00
C GLY A 32 28.38 2.88 -12.60
N GLU A 33 28.16 1.98 -11.65
CA GLU A 33 26.86 1.85 -11.00
C GLU A 33 26.44 3.22 -10.47
N PRO A 34 25.18 3.63 -10.66
CA PRO A 34 24.71 4.89 -10.11
C PRO A 34 24.93 4.88 -8.60
N THR A 35 25.70 5.83 -8.11
CA THR A 35 25.94 6.04 -6.67
C THR A 35 24.57 6.07 -5.96
N PRO A 36 24.36 5.30 -4.88
CA PRO A 36 23.12 5.38 -4.12
C PRO A 36 22.87 6.83 -3.69
N ALA A 37 21.66 7.33 -3.94
CA ALA A 37 21.29 8.66 -3.50
C ALA A 37 21.46 8.78 -1.97
N PRO A 38 21.91 9.94 -1.45
CA PRO A 38 22.04 10.14 -0.02
C PRO A 38 20.68 9.86 0.68
N PRO A 39 20.70 9.35 1.94
CA PRO A 39 19.49 8.85 2.62
C PRO A 39 18.32 9.83 2.68
N ASN A 40 18.57 11.14 2.60
CA ASN A 40 17.54 12.20 2.67
C ASN A 40 17.00 12.64 1.29
N ASP A 41 17.41 11.99 0.20
CA ASP A 41 17.00 12.37 -1.18
C ASP A 41 15.90 11.43 -1.73
N VAL A 42 15.42 10.50 -0.93
CA VAL A 42 14.36 9.53 -1.29
C VAL A 42 13.14 9.73 -0.41
N THR A 43 11.98 9.76 -1.03
CA THR A 43 10.67 9.82 -0.36
C THR A 43 9.87 8.57 -0.68
N ALA A 44 9.34 7.91 0.34
CA ALA A 44 8.37 6.84 0.21
C ALA A 44 6.98 7.45 0.02
N ILE A 45 6.34 7.21 -1.10
CA ILE A 45 5.04 7.79 -1.43
C ILE A 45 3.97 6.72 -1.62
N ASP A 46 2.73 7.09 -1.31
CA ASP A 46 1.52 6.39 -1.73
C ASP A 46 0.71 7.29 -2.66
N ILE A 47 0.37 6.77 -3.83
CA ILE A 47 -0.62 7.38 -4.72
C ILE A 47 -1.90 6.62 -4.50
N LEU A 48 -2.92 7.32 -4.03
CA LEU A 48 -4.08 6.70 -3.43
C LEU A 48 -5.39 7.38 -3.82
N LEU A 49 -6.48 6.64 -3.61
CA LEU A 49 -7.84 7.16 -3.65
C LEU A 49 -8.34 7.41 -2.22
N GLU A 50 -8.93 8.59 -2.02
CA GLU A 50 -9.63 8.93 -0.79
C GLU A 50 -11.10 8.46 -0.93
N PRO A 51 -11.60 7.58 -0.04
CA PRO A 51 -12.96 7.08 -0.14
C PRO A 51 -13.99 8.13 0.29
N ASP A 52 -15.24 7.92 -0.12
CA ASP A 52 -16.38 8.74 0.30
C ASP A 52 -16.78 8.49 1.77
N ALA A 53 -17.76 9.28 2.23
CA ALA A 53 -18.25 9.22 3.61
C ALA A 53 -18.78 7.83 4.01
N THR A 54 -19.30 7.03 3.05
CA THR A 54 -19.80 5.68 3.32
C THR A 54 -18.67 4.78 3.82
N MET A 55 -17.57 4.67 3.05
CA MET A 55 -16.44 3.86 3.47
C MET A 55 -15.75 4.44 4.71
N LEU A 56 -15.63 5.77 4.82
CA LEU A 56 -15.03 6.41 6.00
C LEU A 56 -15.79 6.05 7.28
N GLN A 57 -17.13 6.04 7.24
CA GLN A 57 -17.96 5.65 8.38
C GLN A 57 -17.75 4.16 8.75
N HIS A 58 -17.74 3.27 7.78
CA HIS A 58 -17.49 1.84 8.01
C HIS A 58 -16.09 1.61 8.60
N ALA A 59 -15.06 2.26 8.05
CA ALA A 59 -13.69 2.16 8.55
C ALA A 59 -13.58 2.66 9.99
N GLN A 60 -14.25 3.78 10.33
CA GLN A 60 -14.26 4.34 11.68
C GLN A 60 -14.93 3.39 12.68
N VAL A 61 -16.09 2.82 12.33
CA VAL A 61 -16.78 1.84 13.20
C VAL A 61 -15.88 0.64 13.50
N VAL A 62 -15.16 0.15 12.49
CA VAL A 62 -14.20 -0.96 12.67
C VAL A 62 -13.03 -0.53 13.54
N ASN A 63 -12.43 0.64 13.29
CA ASN A 63 -11.32 1.16 14.09
C ASN A 63 -11.70 1.33 15.57
N ASP A 64 -12.87 1.90 15.84
CA ASP A 64 -13.36 2.07 17.21
C ASP A 64 -13.54 0.72 17.92
N ARG A 65 -14.02 -0.30 17.21
CA ARG A 65 -14.13 -1.66 17.69
C ARG A 65 -12.75 -2.27 18.02
N LEU A 66 -11.78 -2.13 17.09
CA LEU A 66 -10.42 -2.64 17.30
C LEU A 66 -9.73 -1.95 18.48
N ARG A 67 -9.87 -0.65 18.61
CA ARG A 67 -9.27 0.13 19.70
C ARG A 67 -9.89 -0.15 21.06
N LYS A 68 -11.13 -0.61 21.15
CA LYS A 68 -11.69 -1.14 22.42
C LYS A 68 -10.96 -2.39 22.90
N VAL A 69 -10.54 -3.26 21.98
CA VAL A 69 -9.79 -4.47 22.27
C VAL A 69 -8.30 -4.22 22.43
N PHE A 70 -7.76 -3.31 21.62
CA PHE A 70 -6.34 -2.94 21.62
C PHE A 70 -6.18 -1.41 21.64
N PRO A 71 -6.28 -0.75 22.80
CA PRO A 71 -6.21 0.70 22.92
C PRO A 71 -4.89 1.34 22.43
N LYS A 72 -3.81 0.53 22.33
CA LYS A 72 -2.51 0.96 21.80
C LYS A 72 -2.47 0.99 20.28
N GLY A 73 -3.50 0.49 19.58
CA GLY A 73 -3.63 0.62 18.13
C GLY A 73 -3.89 2.08 17.73
N PHE A 74 -3.48 2.44 16.52
CA PHE A 74 -3.67 3.81 16.03
C PHE A 74 -5.15 4.16 15.81
N ALA A 75 -5.48 5.42 15.97
CA ALA A 75 -6.77 5.98 15.56
C ALA A 75 -6.73 6.33 14.05
N LEU A 76 -7.89 6.28 13.38
CA LEU A 76 -8.03 6.87 12.06
C LEU A 76 -8.14 8.39 12.20
N ASP A 77 -7.04 9.08 11.92
CA ASP A 77 -6.88 10.53 12.11
C ASP A 77 -6.15 11.19 10.92
N ALA A 78 -5.55 12.33 11.14
CA ALA A 78 -4.84 13.07 10.10
C ALA A 78 -3.55 12.36 9.62
N THR A 79 -2.96 11.48 10.45
CA THR A 79 -1.72 10.73 10.17
C THR A 79 -1.98 9.28 9.76
N HIS A 80 -3.22 8.80 9.94
CA HIS A 80 -3.67 7.45 9.60
C HIS A 80 -4.97 7.53 8.78
N ARG A 81 -4.92 8.18 7.63
CA ARG A 81 -6.09 8.40 6.78
C ARG A 81 -6.55 7.11 6.12
N PRO A 82 -7.84 6.73 6.21
CA PRO A 82 -8.39 5.65 5.40
C PRO A 82 -8.24 5.96 3.92
N HIS A 83 -7.70 5.00 3.17
CA HIS A 83 -7.39 5.19 1.75
C HIS A 83 -7.33 3.85 1.01
N ILE A 84 -7.29 3.91 -0.31
CA ILE A 84 -7.03 2.78 -1.20
C ILE A 84 -5.75 3.08 -1.96
N SER A 85 -4.67 2.39 -1.65
CA SER A 85 -3.41 2.52 -2.38
C SER A 85 -3.57 2.05 -3.82
N LEU A 86 -3.17 2.88 -4.78
CA LEU A 86 -2.96 2.48 -6.17
C LEU A 86 -1.52 2.02 -6.38
N VAL A 87 -0.55 2.73 -5.81
CA VAL A 87 0.85 2.31 -5.82
C VAL A 87 1.64 2.94 -4.68
N GLN A 88 2.44 2.11 -4.00
CA GLN A 88 3.48 2.56 -3.09
C GLN A 88 4.85 2.47 -3.77
N ARG A 89 5.66 3.51 -3.67
CA ARG A 89 6.96 3.62 -4.35
C ARG A 89 7.95 4.49 -3.59
N PHE A 90 9.23 4.18 -3.79
CA PHE A 90 10.31 5.11 -3.50
C PHE A 90 10.60 5.96 -4.73
N VAL A 91 10.67 7.28 -4.54
CA VAL A 91 11.02 8.25 -5.58
C VAL A 91 12.10 9.19 -5.07
N LEU A 92 12.90 9.78 -5.98
CA LEU A 92 13.79 10.86 -5.56
C LEU A 92 12.97 12.08 -5.17
N THR A 93 13.23 12.65 -4.01
CA THR A 93 12.51 13.82 -3.47
C THR A 93 12.47 14.98 -4.47
N ARG A 94 13.57 15.23 -5.19
CA ARG A 94 13.66 16.24 -6.25
C ARG A 94 12.78 15.97 -7.48
N ASN A 95 12.21 14.76 -7.61
CA ASN A 95 11.33 14.39 -8.71
C ASN A 95 9.84 14.46 -8.35
N LEU A 96 9.48 14.82 -7.11
CA LEU A 96 8.09 14.85 -6.66
C LEU A 96 7.19 15.68 -7.57
N ASP A 97 7.62 16.86 -8.00
CA ASP A 97 6.81 17.69 -8.92
C ASP A 97 6.55 17.00 -10.27
N LYS A 98 7.53 16.22 -10.76
CA LYS A 98 7.37 15.44 -12.01
C LYS A 98 6.37 14.28 -11.78
N VAL A 99 6.44 13.63 -10.63
CA VAL A 99 5.46 12.61 -10.23
C VAL A 99 4.07 13.21 -10.17
N TYR A 100 3.89 14.36 -9.49
CA TYR A 100 2.60 15.04 -9.40
C TYR A 100 2.03 15.40 -10.78
N ALA A 101 2.88 15.92 -11.67
CA ALA A 101 2.46 16.26 -13.03
C ALA A 101 2.06 15.03 -13.86
N ALA A 102 2.80 13.91 -13.73
CA ALA A 102 2.51 12.68 -14.45
C ALA A 102 1.21 12.03 -13.96
N VAL A 103 1.06 11.88 -12.65
CA VAL A 103 -0.14 11.32 -12.02
C VAL A 103 -1.37 12.20 -12.25
N GLY A 104 -1.19 13.52 -12.18
CA GLY A 104 -2.27 14.47 -12.47
C GLY A 104 -2.86 14.30 -13.88
N LYS A 105 -2.05 13.97 -14.89
CA LYS A 105 -2.53 13.66 -16.24
C LYS A 105 -3.39 12.40 -16.26
N VAL A 106 -3.01 11.36 -15.51
CA VAL A 106 -3.79 10.12 -15.40
C VAL A 106 -5.16 10.43 -14.79
N PHE A 107 -5.19 11.09 -13.64
CA PHE A 107 -6.47 11.43 -12.98
C PHE A 107 -7.35 12.37 -13.79
N ALA A 108 -6.75 13.35 -14.51
CA ALA A 108 -7.50 14.25 -15.37
C ALA A 108 -8.18 13.56 -16.56
N SER A 109 -7.65 12.40 -16.99
CA SER A 109 -8.20 11.59 -18.09
C SER A 109 -9.06 10.42 -17.61
N SER A 110 -9.19 10.21 -16.31
CA SER A 110 -9.90 9.09 -15.69
C SER A 110 -11.18 9.56 -14.99
N ASN A 111 -12.24 8.76 -15.05
CA ASN A 111 -13.48 9.02 -14.30
C ASN A 111 -13.39 8.41 -12.89
N VAL A 112 -12.54 8.98 -12.03
CA VAL A 112 -12.25 8.43 -10.69
C VAL A 112 -13.48 8.45 -9.78
N THR A 113 -14.19 9.57 -9.73
CA THR A 113 -15.39 9.72 -8.87
C THR A 113 -16.59 8.89 -9.36
N GLY A 114 -16.58 8.48 -10.62
CA GLY A 114 -17.58 7.58 -11.20
C GLY A 114 -17.39 6.10 -10.89
N LEU A 115 -16.22 5.70 -10.33
CA LEU A 115 -15.99 4.32 -9.93
C LEU A 115 -17.00 3.89 -8.85
N LYS A 116 -17.63 2.72 -9.05
CA LYS A 116 -18.47 2.07 -8.06
C LYS A 116 -17.73 0.87 -7.50
N LEU A 117 -17.29 1.00 -6.27
CA LEU A 117 -16.47 0.01 -5.57
C LEU A 117 -17.32 -0.76 -4.56
N GLU A 118 -17.09 -2.06 -4.43
CA GLU A 118 -17.80 -2.91 -3.47
C GLU A 118 -16.83 -3.44 -2.42
N ALA A 119 -17.11 -3.14 -1.16
CA ALA A 119 -16.48 -3.77 -0.01
C ALA A 119 -17.19 -5.09 0.30
N PHE A 120 -16.45 -6.20 0.57
CA PHE A 120 -17.08 -7.51 0.63
C PHE A 120 -16.56 -8.44 1.72
N LYS A 121 -15.48 -8.09 2.45
CA LYS A 121 -14.98 -8.89 3.58
C LYS A 121 -13.99 -8.12 4.43
N TYR A 122 -13.79 -8.59 5.66
CA TYR A 122 -12.64 -8.25 6.47
C TYR A 122 -11.43 -9.10 6.11
N TYR A 123 -10.24 -8.59 6.38
CA TYR A 123 -8.98 -9.34 6.34
C TYR A 123 -8.00 -8.73 7.34
N TYR A 124 -6.88 -9.38 7.56
CA TYR A 124 -5.73 -8.78 8.22
C TYR A 124 -4.41 -9.34 7.70
N ILE A 125 -3.36 -8.54 7.84
CA ILE A 125 -1.97 -8.93 7.62
C ILE A 125 -1.38 -9.28 8.99
N PRO A 126 -0.91 -10.53 9.23
CA PRO A 126 -0.37 -10.93 10.52
C PRO A 126 1.01 -10.31 10.76
N ASP A 127 1.22 -9.78 11.97
CA ASP A 127 2.51 -9.36 12.51
C ASP A 127 2.66 -9.87 13.94
N LYS A 128 3.45 -10.93 14.15
CA LYS A 128 3.65 -11.61 15.45
C LYS A 128 2.31 -11.98 16.11
N SER A 129 2.01 -11.39 17.27
CA SER A 129 0.74 -11.58 17.99
C SER A 129 -0.38 -10.63 17.56
N LEU A 130 -0.07 -9.63 16.74
CA LEU A 130 -1.01 -8.64 16.22
C LEU A 130 -1.33 -8.91 14.75
N GLY A 131 -2.28 -8.16 14.24
CA GLY A 131 -2.58 -8.09 12.81
C GLY A 131 -3.03 -6.69 12.43
N LEU A 132 -2.65 -6.27 11.22
CA LEU A 132 -3.11 -5.05 10.60
C LEU A 132 -4.39 -5.35 9.83
N SER A 133 -5.52 -4.89 10.37
CA SER A 133 -6.86 -5.16 9.85
C SER A 133 -7.25 -4.20 8.73
N GLY A 134 -8.10 -4.68 7.83
CA GLY A 134 -8.68 -3.87 6.76
C GLY A 134 -9.98 -4.44 6.20
N ILE A 135 -10.63 -3.60 5.38
CA ILE A 135 -11.81 -3.93 4.57
C ILE A 135 -11.35 -4.12 3.13
N VAL A 136 -11.61 -5.30 2.57
CA VAL A 136 -11.22 -5.64 1.19
C VAL A 136 -12.28 -5.18 0.22
N ILE A 137 -11.81 -4.65 -0.92
CA ILE A 137 -12.60 -4.13 -2.01
C ILE A 137 -12.48 -5.10 -3.18
N LYS A 138 -13.56 -5.36 -3.91
CA LYS A 138 -13.51 -6.14 -5.16
C LYS A 138 -12.74 -5.35 -6.22
N PRO A 139 -11.65 -5.90 -6.78
CA PRO A 139 -10.98 -5.25 -7.90
C PRO A 139 -11.91 -5.25 -9.12
N THR A 140 -12.23 -4.08 -9.64
CA THR A 140 -12.95 -3.95 -10.91
C THR A 140 -11.94 -3.72 -12.05
N PRO A 141 -12.27 -4.07 -13.31
CA PRO A 141 -11.37 -3.82 -14.43
C PRO A 141 -10.96 -2.35 -14.55
N GLU A 142 -11.86 -1.42 -14.23
CA GLU A 142 -11.62 0.02 -14.26
C GLU A 142 -10.63 0.45 -13.19
N LEU A 143 -10.75 -0.11 -11.97
CA LEU A 143 -9.84 0.18 -10.85
C LEU A 143 -8.44 -0.39 -11.13
N VAL A 144 -8.34 -1.62 -11.64
CA VAL A 144 -7.07 -2.25 -12.02
C VAL A 144 -6.42 -1.47 -13.17
N LYS A 145 -7.20 -1.04 -14.17
CA LYS A 145 -6.70 -0.19 -15.25
C LYS A 145 -6.13 1.13 -14.74
N LEU A 146 -6.83 1.79 -13.80
CA LEU A 146 -6.36 3.03 -13.19
C LEU A 146 -5.07 2.81 -12.41
N GLU A 147 -4.99 1.74 -11.64
CA GLU A 147 -3.80 1.34 -10.88
C GLU A 147 -2.59 1.18 -11.82
N LEU A 148 -2.72 0.41 -12.91
CA LEU A 148 -1.64 0.19 -13.88
C LEU A 148 -1.22 1.49 -14.58
N GLN A 149 -2.16 2.37 -14.94
CA GLN A 149 -1.85 3.67 -15.53
C GLN A 149 -1.07 4.58 -14.57
N VAL A 150 -1.38 4.54 -13.28
CA VAL A 150 -0.64 5.29 -12.25
C VAL A 150 0.76 4.70 -12.08
N ILE A 151 0.90 3.38 -12.05
CA ILE A 151 2.20 2.70 -11.99
C ILE A 151 3.09 3.11 -13.16
N ASP A 152 2.56 3.05 -14.38
CA ASP A 152 3.30 3.43 -15.60
C ASP A 152 3.74 4.89 -15.56
N ALA A 153 2.88 5.79 -15.08
CA ALA A 153 3.18 7.22 -14.97
C ALA A 153 4.31 7.51 -13.97
N VAL A 154 4.43 6.73 -12.90
CA VAL A 154 5.42 6.95 -11.82
C VAL A 154 6.73 6.22 -12.09
N THR A 155 6.70 5.13 -12.83
CA THR A 155 7.86 4.25 -13.08
C THR A 155 9.13 5.01 -13.52
N PRO A 156 9.08 6.04 -14.39
CA PRO A 156 10.28 6.79 -14.77
C PRO A 156 10.97 7.56 -13.64
N TYR A 157 10.28 7.76 -12.53
CA TYR A 157 10.75 8.55 -11.37
C TYR A 157 11.04 7.68 -10.15
N ALA A 158 10.70 6.39 -10.23
CA ALA A 158 10.89 5.45 -9.13
C ALA A 158 12.36 5.07 -8.96
N VAL A 159 12.75 4.82 -7.70
CA VAL A 159 14.02 4.20 -7.34
C VAL A 159 13.74 2.83 -6.73
N LYS A 160 14.73 1.94 -6.81
CA LYS A 160 14.57 0.53 -6.43
C LYS A 160 14.17 0.35 -4.97
N THR A 161 14.77 1.12 -4.06
CA THR A 161 14.53 1.03 -2.62
C THR A 161 14.87 2.35 -1.94
N GLY A 162 14.49 2.47 -0.67
CA GLY A 162 14.85 3.54 0.25
C GLY A 162 15.32 2.99 1.59
N THR A 163 15.37 3.85 2.59
CA THR A 163 15.64 3.51 3.99
C THR A 163 14.49 4.00 4.86
N SER A 164 14.54 3.76 6.17
CA SER A 164 13.56 4.32 7.12
C SER A 164 13.47 5.85 7.05
N ALA A 165 14.56 6.55 6.69
CA ALA A 165 14.56 8.00 6.50
C ALA A 165 13.67 8.50 5.34
N ALA A 166 13.22 7.59 4.46
CA ALA A 166 12.28 7.93 3.38
C ALA A 166 10.82 8.06 3.84
N PHE A 167 10.51 7.72 5.08
CA PHE A 167 9.16 7.72 5.65
C PHE A 167 8.96 8.87 6.65
N VAL A 168 7.70 9.19 6.90
CA VAL A 168 7.33 10.08 8.02
C VAL A 168 7.36 9.27 9.31
N THR A 169 8.00 9.81 10.33
CA THR A 169 7.93 9.30 11.70
C THR A 169 7.27 10.33 12.60
N THR A 170 6.54 9.88 13.60
CA THR A 170 5.92 10.72 14.64
C THR A 170 6.39 10.27 16.02
N PRO A 171 6.14 11.03 17.10
CA PRO A 171 6.41 10.57 18.46
C PRO A 171 5.67 9.27 18.82
N GLU A 172 4.50 9.05 18.22
CA GLU A 172 3.66 7.87 18.41
C GLU A 172 4.20 6.68 17.59
N ASP A 173 4.70 6.95 16.35
CA ASP A 173 5.28 5.97 15.43
C ASP A 173 6.75 6.36 15.10
N PRO A 174 7.67 6.20 16.06
CA PRO A 174 9.05 6.69 15.90
C PRO A 174 9.92 5.78 15.02
N ASN A 175 9.46 4.57 14.73
CA ASN A 175 10.21 3.57 13.99
C ASN A 175 9.45 3.13 12.76
N VAL A 176 10.17 2.78 11.71
CA VAL A 176 9.64 2.17 10.49
C VAL A 176 10.02 0.70 10.45
N LEU A 177 9.05 -0.16 10.26
CA LEU A 177 9.29 -1.60 10.16
C LEU A 177 10.15 -1.93 8.92
N PRO A 178 11.23 -2.72 9.05
CA PRO A 178 12.05 -3.12 7.89
C PRO A 178 11.25 -3.85 6.79
N GLU A 179 10.23 -4.59 7.19
CA GLU A 179 9.31 -5.30 6.31
C GLU A 179 8.53 -4.33 5.40
N LEU A 180 8.22 -3.11 5.89
CA LEU A 180 7.57 -2.07 5.11
C LEU A 180 8.49 -1.55 3.99
N ILE A 181 9.78 -1.38 4.25
CA ILE A 181 10.77 -0.97 3.23
C ILE A 181 10.78 -2.01 2.09
N THR A 182 10.81 -3.29 2.45
CA THR A 182 10.75 -4.39 1.50
C THR A 182 9.42 -4.38 0.73
N TYR A 183 8.31 -4.22 1.44
CA TYR A 183 6.97 -4.16 0.84
C TYR A 183 6.84 -3.04 -0.21
N VAL A 184 7.27 -1.82 0.10
CA VAL A 184 7.25 -0.69 -0.84
C VAL A 184 8.18 -0.93 -2.05
N SER A 185 9.35 -1.55 -1.82
CA SER A 185 10.27 -1.93 -2.91
C SER A 185 9.65 -2.96 -3.88
N ASP A 186 8.89 -3.90 -3.32
CA ASP A 186 8.29 -5.03 -4.02
C ASP A 186 6.82 -4.81 -4.40
N PHE A 187 6.25 -3.64 -4.13
CA PHE A 187 4.81 -3.39 -4.33
C PHE A 187 4.36 -3.77 -5.74
N VAL A 188 5.02 -3.21 -6.76
CA VAL A 188 4.58 -3.45 -8.14
C VAL A 188 4.71 -4.92 -8.56
N PRO A 189 5.84 -5.62 -8.38
CA PRO A 189 5.91 -7.02 -8.82
C PRO A 189 5.03 -7.98 -8.01
N LYS A 190 4.63 -7.62 -6.77
CA LYS A 190 3.92 -8.54 -5.88
C LYS A 190 2.47 -8.17 -5.57
N SER A 191 2.09 -6.91 -5.75
CA SER A 191 0.80 -6.38 -5.27
C SER A 191 0.06 -5.55 -6.31
N SER A 192 0.35 -5.71 -7.61
CA SER A 192 -0.31 -4.97 -8.70
C SER A 192 -0.86 -5.88 -9.79
N GLY A 193 -1.68 -5.34 -10.66
CA GLY A 193 -2.32 -6.05 -11.75
C GLY A 193 -3.17 -7.23 -11.26
N ASP A 194 -2.86 -8.46 -11.69
CA ASP A 194 -3.57 -9.66 -11.26
C ASP A 194 -3.41 -9.96 -9.75
N ASN A 195 -2.38 -9.40 -9.11
CA ASN A 195 -2.14 -9.51 -7.67
C ASN A 195 -2.66 -8.31 -6.88
N TYR A 196 -3.37 -7.39 -7.52
CA TYR A 196 -3.89 -6.21 -6.86
C TYR A 196 -5.04 -6.56 -5.92
N HIS A 197 -4.84 -6.31 -4.63
CA HIS A 197 -5.81 -6.54 -3.57
C HIS A 197 -6.19 -5.22 -2.89
N PRO A 198 -7.06 -4.40 -3.53
CA PRO A 198 -7.45 -3.12 -2.98
C PRO A 198 -8.17 -3.28 -1.65
N HIS A 199 -7.79 -2.46 -0.68
CA HIS A 199 -8.35 -2.48 0.66
C HIS A 199 -8.23 -1.13 1.35
N VAL A 200 -8.99 -0.96 2.42
CA VAL A 200 -8.85 0.15 3.35
C VAL A 200 -8.40 -0.39 4.70
N THR A 201 -7.22 0.00 5.15
CA THR A 201 -6.69 -0.34 6.47
C THR A 201 -7.53 0.31 7.55
N THR A 202 -7.86 -0.46 8.61
CA THR A 202 -8.76 -0.02 9.67
C THR A 202 -8.15 -0.01 11.07
N GLY A 203 -6.97 -0.59 11.28
CA GLY A 203 -6.29 -0.54 12.58
C GLY A 203 -5.59 -1.84 12.95
N LEU A 204 -5.13 -1.91 14.20
CA LEU A 204 -4.39 -3.03 14.78
C LEU A 204 -5.22 -3.72 15.87
N ALA A 205 -5.12 -5.04 15.96
CA ALA A 205 -5.65 -5.80 17.07
C ALA A 205 -4.90 -7.15 17.25
N PRO A 206 -5.09 -7.86 18.39
CA PRO A 206 -4.58 -9.22 18.54
C PRO A 206 -5.15 -10.16 17.48
N ARG A 207 -4.31 -11.06 16.96
CA ARG A 207 -4.69 -12.01 15.92
C ARG A 207 -5.89 -12.88 16.32
N GLU A 208 -5.94 -13.35 17.56
CA GLU A 208 -7.06 -14.14 18.07
C GLU A 208 -8.41 -13.42 17.90
N TYR A 209 -8.44 -12.12 18.16
CA TYR A 209 -9.63 -11.30 17.93
C TYR A 209 -9.95 -11.13 16.45
N LEU A 210 -8.92 -10.91 15.64
CA LEU A 210 -9.09 -10.75 14.18
C LEU A 210 -9.55 -12.05 13.51
N ASP A 211 -9.09 -13.22 13.99
CA ASP A 211 -9.57 -14.53 13.52
C ASP A 211 -11.08 -14.69 13.76
N GLN A 212 -11.59 -14.21 14.90
CA GLN A 212 -13.03 -14.19 15.19
C GLN A 212 -13.75 -13.20 14.28
N MET A 213 -13.20 -11.98 14.09
CA MET A 213 -13.81 -10.94 13.29
C MET A 213 -13.94 -11.34 11.81
N ILE A 214 -12.93 -11.99 11.20
CA ILE A 214 -13.03 -12.43 9.80
C ILE A 214 -14.00 -13.58 9.59
N ALA A 215 -14.37 -14.29 10.65
CA ALA A 215 -15.40 -15.34 10.61
C ALA A 215 -16.83 -14.80 10.72
N GLU A 216 -17.00 -13.52 11.09
CA GLU A 216 -18.32 -12.89 11.16
C GLU A 216 -18.92 -12.66 9.75
N PRO A 217 -20.26 -12.70 9.61
CA PRO A 217 -20.89 -12.28 8.39
C PRO A 217 -20.54 -10.82 8.04
N PHE A 218 -20.08 -10.59 6.81
CA PHE A 218 -19.81 -9.24 6.30
C PHE A 218 -21.00 -8.79 5.45
N GLN A 219 -21.57 -7.64 5.77
CA GLN A 219 -22.58 -7.02 4.95
C GLN A 219 -21.89 -6.20 3.85
N ASN A 220 -21.98 -6.66 2.60
CA ASN A 220 -21.42 -5.93 1.46
C ASN A 220 -22.05 -4.54 1.33
N PHE A 221 -21.23 -3.56 0.98
CA PHE A 221 -21.71 -2.21 0.68
C PHE A 221 -20.92 -1.62 -0.50
N THR A 222 -21.54 -0.64 -1.16
CA THR A 222 -20.92 0.08 -2.27
C THR A 222 -20.56 1.50 -1.85
N PHE A 223 -19.49 2.02 -2.42
CA PHE A 223 -19.01 3.38 -2.21
C PHE A 223 -18.25 3.87 -3.43
N SER A 224 -17.82 5.13 -3.43
CA SER A 224 -17.04 5.71 -4.52
C SER A 224 -15.82 6.44 -3.97
N PRO A 225 -14.74 6.60 -4.75
CA PRO A 225 -13.70 7.56 -4.41
C PRO A 225 -14.25 8.99 -4.42
N ALA A 226 -13.93 9.76 -3.38
CA ALA A 226 -14.24 11.18 -3.28
C ALA A 226 -13.06 12.06 -3.64
N GLY A 227 -11.83 11.50 -3.68
CA GLY A 227 -10.60 12.22 -3.96
C GLY A 227 -9.48 11.30 -4.43
N ALA A 228 -8.41 11.91 -4.90
CA ALA A 228 -7.15 11.24 -5.19
C ALA A 228 -5.98 12.13 -4.76
N ALA A 229 -4.93 11.53 -4.20
CA ALA A 229 -3.82 12.30 -3.64
C ALA A 229 -2.51 11.51 -3.71
N VAL A 230 -1.40 12.22 -3.48
CA VAL A 230 -0.10 11.63 -3.14
C VAL A 230 0.15 11.91 -1.67
N TYR A 231 0.50 10.88 -0.94
CA TYR A 231 0.90 10.99 0.46
C TYR A 231 2.34 10.54 0.65
N HIS A 232 3.00 11.11 1.64
CA HIS A 232 4.22 10.59 2.24
C HIS A 232 3.82 9.48 3.19
N LEU A 233 4.41 8.30 3.00
CA LEU A 233 4.11 7.13 3.83
C LEU A 233 4.65 7.28 5.25
N GLY A 234 3.88 6.86 6.22
CA GLY A 234 4.27 6.57 7.59
C GLY A 234 4.50 5.08 7.82
N ASP A 235 4.69 4.68 9.07
CA ASP A 235 4.79 3.27 9.43
C ASP A 235 3.47 2.53 9.12
N PHE A 236 3.51 1.21 9.02
CA PHE A 236 2.41 0.35 8.56
C PHE A 236 1.84 0.70 7.16
N GLY A 237 2.55 1.50 6.35
CA GLY A 237 2.05 1.95 5.05
C GLY A 237 0.92 2.98 5.15
N THR A 238 0.86 3.72 6.25
CA THR A 238 -0.18 4.72 6.51
C THR A 238 -0.01 5.96 5.64
N ALA A 239 -1.12 6.62 5.27
CA ALA A 239 -1.14 7.92 4.61
C ALA A 239 -0.89 9.02 5.66
N ALA A 240 0.40 9.23 5.99
CA ALA A 240 0.80 10.06 7.14
C ALA A 240 0.78 11.55 6.84
N LYS A 241 1.25 11.98 5.67
CA LYS A 241 1.30 13.40 5.29
C LYS A 241 0.90 13.60 3.84
N LYS A 242 -0.15 14.38 3.60
CA LYS A 242 -0.57 14.73 2.25
C LYS A 242 0.48 15.62 1.58
N LEU A 243 0.98 15.19 0.41
CA LEU A 243 1.93 15.94 -0.40
C LEU A 243 1.23 16.69 -1.53
N LYS A 244 0.23 16.05 -2.18
CA LYS A 244 -0.51 16.64 -3.31
C LYS A 244 -1.94 16.13 -3.32
N GLN A 245 -2.89 17.02 -3.45
CA GLN A 245 -4.29 16.74 -3.77
C GLN A 245 -4.52 16.95 -5.26
N PHE A 246 -5.36 16.13 -5.88
CA PHE A 246 -5.78 16.30 -7.26
C PHE A 246 -7.25 16.72 -7.34
N ASP A 247 -7.51 17.69 -8.23
CA ASP A 247 -8.87 18.07 -8.59
C ASP A 247 -9.41 17.03 -9.58
N LEU A 248 -10.42 16.27 -9.16
CA LEU A 248 -11.07 15.27 -9.98
C LEU A 248 -12.21 15.91 -10.77
N LYS A 249 -12.32 15.56 -12.06
CA LYS A 249 -13.48 15.94 -12.84
C LYS A 249 -14.71 15.17 -12.34
N HIS A 250 -15.81 15.85 -12.16
CA HIS A 250 -17.11 15.30 -11.86
C HIS A 250 -17.84 14.93 -13.14
#